data_1724d90dc1f79dc4177d102eb36fe7fb
#
_entry.id   1724d90dc1f79dc4177d102eb36fe7fb
#
_cell.length_a   1.000
_cell.length_b   1.000
_cell.length_c   1.000
_cell.angle_alpha   90.00
_cell.angle_beta   90.00
_cell.angle_gamma   90.00
#
_symmetry.space_group_name_H-M   'P 1'
#
loop_
_entity.id
_entity.type
_entity.pdbx_description
1 polymer ?
#
loop_
_entity_poly.entity_id
_entity_poly.type
_entity_poly.pdbx_seq_one_letter_code
_entity_poly.pdbx_strand_id
1 'polypeptide(L)'
;MRIWRTLATGLAVATTLAALPIGAIAGQQTVTLSGTGKKEAKKPYTEFSTRARNAQTGDIAGTTPLDVDANFTLTSLPPANYVVELLNKDGKVVCTEGPYNLTTVTAKNDIDISCNKVPAAWWLLGVAAAAGITAGVVIASPSS
;
A
#
# COMPACT_ATOMS: atom_id res chain seq x y z
N MET A 1 -59.05 -48.46 47.77
CA MET A 1 -57.60 -48.55 47.39
C MET A 1 -57.30 -47.58 46.30
N ARG A 2 -56.48 -46.59 46.57
CA ARG A 2 -56.29 -45.45 45.72
C ARG A 2 -54.97 -45.61 44.94
N ILE A 3 -55.12 -45.61 43.64
CA ILE A 3 -53.99 -45.68 42.70
C ILE A 3 -53.52 -44.22 42.44
N TRP A 4 -52.31 -43.92 42.86
CA TRP A 4 -51.71 -42.64 42.51
C TRP A 4 -50.89 -42.75 41.21
N ARG A 5 -51.36 -42.09 40.20
CA ARG A 5 -50.66 -41.94 38.93
C ARG A 5 -49.75 -40.69 39.03
N THR A 6 -48.47 -40.91 39.11
CA THR A 6 -47.48 -39.83 38.98
C THR A 6 -47.22 -39.56 37.52
N LEU A 7 -47.62 -38.40 37.08
CA LEU A 7 -47.28 -37.81 35.75
C LEU A 7 -45.86 -37.26 35.82
N ALA A 8 -44.92 -37.91 35.15
CA ALA A 8 -43.58 -37.37 34.92
C ALA A 8 -43.61 -36.48 33.68
N THR A 9 -43.56 -35.16 33.87
CA THR A 9 -43.44 -34.18 32.82
C THR A 9 -41.96 -34.09 32.43
N GLY A 10 -41.57 -34.68 31.31
CA GLY A 10 -40.25 -34.55 30.72
C GLY A 10 -40.12 -33.19 30.02
N LEU A 11 -39.24 -32.34 30.53
CA LEU A 11 -38.87 -31.09 29.89
C LEU A 11 -37.82 -31.34 28.83
N ALA A 12 -38.21 -31.38 27.56
CA ALA A 12 -37.25 -31.44 26.43
C ALA A 12 -36.63 -30.09 26.21
N VAL A 13 -35.36 -29.92 26.60
CA VAL A 13 -34.57 -28.74 26.28
C VAL A 13 -34.05 -28.91 24.85
N ALA A 14 -34.67 -28.22 23.89
CA ALA A 14 -34.16 -28.14 22.52
C ALA A 14 -33.03 -27.11 22.47
N THR A 15 -31.79 -27.59 22.44
CA THR A 15 -30.62 -26.74 22.17
C THR A 15 -30.54 -26.45 20.68
N THR A 16 -30.99 -25.29 20.27
CA THR A 16 -30.77 -24.77 18.93
C THR A 16 -29.30 -24.34 18.81
N LEU A 17 -28.48 -25.13 18.12
CA LEU A 17 -27.17 -24.70 17.66
C LEU A 17 -27.39 -23.60 16.60
N ALA A 18 -27.20 -22.36 16.96
CA ALA A 18 -27.12 -21.27 16.01
C ALA A 18 -25.83 -21.46 15.20
N ALA A 19 -25.94 -21.91 13.94
CA ALA A 19 -24.86 -21.90 12.98
C ALA A 19 -24.51 -20.42 12.69
N LEU A 20 -23.38 -19.95 13.24
CA LEU A 20 -22.83 -18.65 12.88
C LEU A 20 -22.43 -18.72 11.40
N PRO A 21 -22.87 -17.75 10.55
CA PRO A 21 -22.38 -17.70 9.19
C PRO A 21 -20.88 -17.47 9.26
N ILE A 22 -20.09 -18.43 8.78
CA ILE A 22 -18.68 -18.23 8.51
C ILE A 22 -18.65 -17.20 7.39
N GLY A 23 -18.46 -15.92 7.76
CA GLY A 23 -18.30 -14.85 6.78
C GLY A 23 -17.13 -15.25 5.87
N ALA A 24 -17.40 -15.45 4.59
CA ALA A 24 -16.36 -15.61 3.59
C ALA A 24 -15.44 -14.41 3.73
N ILE A 25 -14.21 -14.63 4.19
CA ILE A 25 -13.16 -13.62 4.15
C ILE A 25 -12.91 -13.42 2.66
N ALA A 26 -13.55 -12.40 2.07
CA ALA A 26 -13.25 -11.98 0.71
C ALA A 26 -11.75 -11.69 0.70
N GLY A 27 -10.97 -12.52 0.00
CA GLY A 27 -9.53 -12.34 -0.12
C GLY A 27 -9.27 -10.91 -0.59
N GLN A 28 -8.59 -10.13 0.22
CA GLN A 28 -8.29 -8.74 -0.11
C GLN A 28 -7.43 -8.76 -1.38
N GLN A 29 -7.96 -8.19 -2.46
CA GLN A 29 -7.22 -8.10 -3.71
C GLN A 29 -5.94 -7.31 -3.46
N THR A 30 -4.81 -7.88 -3.87
CA THR A 30 -3.51 -7.20 -3.76
C THR A 30 -2.95 -6.92 -5.14
N VAL A 31 -2.13 -5.88 -5.24
CA VAL A 31 -1.48 -5.49 -6.48
C VAL A 31 0.04 -5.52 -6.34
N THR A 32 0.73 -5.57 -7.48
CA THR A 32 2.18 -5.65 -7.57
C THR A 32 2.73 -4.53 -8.44
N LEU A 33 3.85 -3.94 -7.98
CA LEU A 33 4.67 -3.00 -8.74
C LEU A 33 6.07 -3.61 -8.92
N SER A 34 6.59 -3.64 -10.14
CA SER A 34 7.96 -4.11 -10.41
C SER A 34 8.65 -3.29 -11.48
N GLY A 35 9.98 -3.26 -11.41
CA GLY A 35 10.76 -2.48 -12.35
C GLY A 35 12.23 -2.38 -11.97
N THR A 36 12.88 -1.32 -12.46
CA THR A 36 14.30 -1.07 -12.24
C THR A 36 14.58 0.39 -11.89
N GLY A 37 15.56 0.59 -11.00
CA GLY A 37 16.11 1.90 -10.65
C GLY A 37 17.50 2.14 -11.24
N LYS A 38 17.96 1.31 -12.21
CA LYS A 38 19.33 1.26 -12.71
C LYS A 38 19.85 2.58 -13.26
N LYS A 39 18.99 3.42 -13.81
CA LYS A 39 19.38 4.71 -14.38
C LYS A 39 19.81 5.71 -13.32
N GLU A 40 19.19 5.66 -12.15
CA GLU A 40 19.34 6.69 -11.12
C GLU A 40 20.12 6.18 -9.89
N ALA A 41 20.02 4.88 -9.58
CA ALA A 41 20.82 4.28 -8.53
C ALA A 41 22.27 4.12 -8.97
N LYS A 42 23.19 4.29 -8.02
CA LYS A 42 24.63 4.05 -8.21
C LYS A 42 25.03 2.73 -7.56
N LYS A 43 26.06 2.08 -8.09
CA LYS A 43 26.60 0.88 -7.46
C LYS A 43 27.26 1.21 -6.10
N PRO A 44 27.08 0.37 -5.08
CA PRO A 44 26.27 -0.85 -5.08
C PRO A 44 24.78 -0.54 -5.02
N TYR A 45 23.97 -1.13 -5.93
CA TYR A 45 22.55 -0.88 -6.04
C TYR A 45 21.76 -1.28 -4.78
N THR A 46 22.27 -2.24 -4.03
CA THR A 46 21.67 -2.73 -2.78
C THR A 46 21.65 -1.70 -1.63
N GLU A 47 22.37 -0.59 -1.79
CA GLU A 47 22.26 0.58 -0.88
C GLU A 47 21.04 1.47 -1.18
N PHE A 48 20.33 1.20 -2.26
CA PHE A 48 19.11 1.88 -2.63
C PHE A 48 17.90 1.03 -2.33
N SER A 49 16.77 1.68 -2.10
CA SER A 49 15.47 1.02 -1.94
C SER A 49 14.40 1.74 -2.72
N THR A 50 13.32 1.03 -3.02
CA THR A 50 12.12 1.61 -3.60
C THR A 50 10.97 1.55 -2.62
N ARG A 51 10.11 2.54 -2.67
CA ARG A 51 8.95 2.69 -1.81
C ARG A 51 7.72 3.03 -2.63
N ALA A 52 6.63 2.30 -2.43
CA ALA A 52 5.33 2.67 -2.97
C ALA A 52 4.61 3.56 -1.97
N ARG A 53 4.22 4.75 -2.42
CA ARG A 53 3.42 5.69 -1.65
C ARG A 53 2.08 5.88 -2.32
N ASN A 54 0.99 5.80 -1.55
CA ASN A 54 -0.34 6.11 -2.04
C ASN A 54 -0.40 7.60 -2.43
N ALA A 55 -0.70 7.88 -3.69
CA ALA A 55 -0.72 9.24 -4.24
C ALA A 55 -1.86 10.11 -3.68
N GLN A 56 -2.89 9.51 -3.09
CA GLN A 56 -4.05 10.22 -2.55
C GLN A 56 -3.92 10.50 -1.05
N THR A 57 -3.43 9.50 -0.29
CA THR A 57 -3.34 9.61 1.18
C THR A 57 -1.94 9.98 1.67
N GLY A 58 -0.91 9.76 0.85
CA GLY A 58 0.48 9.92 1.23
C GLY A 58 1.06 8.77 2.05
N ASP A 59 0.28 7.73 2.33
CA ASP A 59 0.72 6.59 3.13
C ASP A 59 1.74 5.72 2.39
N ILE A 60 2.69 5.18 3.12
CA ILE A 60 3.64 4.20 2.60
C ILE A 60 2.98 2.83 2.62
N ALA A 61 2.78 2.24 1.43
CA ALA A 61 2.17 0.93 1.28
C ALA A 61 3.19 -0.22 1.31
N GLY A 62 4.43 0.04 0.92
CA GLY A 62 5.50 -0.95 0.94
C GLY A 62 6.85 -0.34 0.59
N THR A 63 7.92 -1.03 1.02
CA THR A 63 9.31 -0.67 0.73
C THR A 63 10.11 -1.94 0.48
N THR A 64 10.99 -1.93 -0.51
CA THR A 64 11.89 -3.04 -0.84
C THR A 64 13.26 -2.52 -1.28
N PRO A 65 14.38 -3.15 -0.91
CA PRO A 65 15.68 -2.80 -1.46
C PRO A 65 15.77 -3.16 -2.94
N LEU A 66 16.66 -2.49 -3.68
CA LEU A 66 17.05 -2.94 -5.00
C LEU A 66 17.92 -4.20 -4.90
N ASP A 67 17.81 -5.08 -5.89
CA ASP A 67 18.72 -6.22 -6.03
C ASP A 67 20.07 -5.80 -6.65
N VAL A 68 20.95 -6.77 -6.87
CA VAL A 68 22.28 -6.54 -7.44
C VAL A 68 22.26 -6.00 -8.87
N ASP A 69 21.14 -6.16 -9.57
CA ASP A 69 20.89 -5.69 -10.93
C ASP A 69 20.05 -4.40 -10.98
N ALA A 70 19.76 -3.83 -9.80
CA ALA A 70 18.92 -2.66 -9.58
C ALA A 70 17.43 -2.89 -9.86
N ASN A 71 16.93 -4.11 -9.81
CA ASN A 71 15.50 -4.39 -9.93
C ASN A 71 14.83 -4.35 -8.57
N PHE A 72 13.51 -4.15 -8.60
CA PHE A 72 12.65 -4.18 -7.42
C PHE A 72 11.32 -4.85 -7.72
N THR A 73 10.70 -5.40 -6.68
CA THR A 73 9.32 -5.90 -6.72
C THR A 73 8.64 -5.59 -5.38
N LEU A 74 7.54 -4.86 -5.45
CA LEU A 74 6.68 -4.53 -4.33
C LEU A 74 5.38 -5.31 -4.49
N THR A 75 5.13 -6.26 -3.60
CA THR A 75 3.96 -7.16 -3.63
C THR A 75 2.99 -6.85 -2.50
N SER A 76 1.80 -7.46 -2.57
CA SER A 76 0.79 -7.38 -1.51
C SER A 76 0.34 -5.95 -1.16
N LEU A 77 0.38 -5.05 -2.14
CA LEU A 77 -0.11 -3.69 -1.96
C LEU A 77 -1.63 -3.65 -2.10
N PRO A 78 -2.36 -2.84 -1.32
CA PRO A 78 -3.77 -2.58 -1.56
C PRO A 78 -4.01 -1.94 -2.93
N PRO A 79 -5.15 -2.17 -3.61
CA PRO A 79 -5.48 -1.46 -4.84
C PRO A 79 -5.59 0.05 -4.62
N ALA A 80 -4.74 0.84 -5.26
CA ALA A 80 -4.71 2.30 -5.14
C ALA A 80 -3.91 2.95 -6.29
N ASN A 81 -3.82 4.28 -6.28
CA ASN A 81 -2.87 5.02 -7.11
C ASN A 81 -1.54 5.15 -6.37
N TYR A 82 -0.46 4.76 -7.01
CA TYR A 82 0.86 4.74 -6.38
C TYR A 82 1.88 5.61 -7.09
N VAL A 83 2.70 6.25 -6.28
CA VAL A 83 3.96 6.85 -6.67
C VAL A 83 5.07 5.92 -6.19
N VAL A 84 6.05 5.66 -7.05
CA VAL A 84 7.24 4.89 -6.72
C VAL A 84 8.38 5.86 -6.46
N GLU A 85 8.96 5.80 -5.27
CA GLU A 85 10.07 6.64 -4.84
C GLU A 85 11.35 5.79 -4.76
N LEU A 86 12.44 6.26 -5.34
CA LEU A 86 13.77 5.72 -5.13
C LEU A 86 14.44 6.43 -3.96
N LEU A 87 14.93 5.66 -3.00
CA LEU A 87 15.60 6.18 -1.81
C LEU A 87 17.08 5.77 -1.81
N ASN A 88 17.95 6.64 -1.32
CA ASN A 88 19.34 6.29 -1.04
C ASN A 88 19.46 5.57 0.31
N LYS A 89 20.68 5.17 0.69
CA LYS A 89 21.00 4.50 1.96
C LYS A 89 20.56 5.26 3.21
N ASP A 90 20.48 6.58 3.12
CA ASP A 90 20.06 7.43 4.23
C ASP A 90 18.52 7.59 4.31
N GLY A 91 17.78 6.88 3.44
CA GLY A 91 16.33 6.96 3.35
C GLY A 91 15.81 8.24 2.68
N LYS A 92 16.68 9.01 2.05
CA LYS A 92 16.32 10.23 1.34
C LYS A 92 15.80 9.90 -0.05
N VAL A 93 14.68 10.50 -0.45
CA VAL A 93 14.13 10.37 -1.80
C VAL A 93 15.07 11.01 -2.82
N VAL A 94 15.54 10.20 -3.75
CA VAL A 94 16.41 10.61 -4.86
C VAL A 94 15.56 10.93 -6.09
N CYS A 95 14.53 10.13 -6.31
CA CYS A 95 13.74 10.14 -7.53
C CYS A 95 12.32 9.64 -7.26
N THR A 96 11.39 10.12 -8.06
CA THR A 96 9.98 9.73 -7.96
C THR A 96 9.43 9.47 -9.37
N GLU A 97 8.66 8.39 -9.53
CA GLU A 97 8.03 7.99 -10.79
C GLU A 97 6.55 7.68 -10.58
N GLY A 98 5.70 7.96 -11.57
CA GLY A 98 4.26 7.74 -11.53
C GLY A 98 3.46 9.03 -11.70
N PRO A 99 2.19 9.09 -11.27
CA PRO A 99 1.45 8.05 -10.54
C PRO A 99 1.01 6.87 -11.43
N TYR A 100 0.90 5.70 -10.82
CA TYR A 100 0.38 4.47 -11.46
C TYR A 100 -0.97 4.10 -10.84
N ASN A 101 -2.00 3.97 -11.69
CA ASN A 101 -3.33 3.57 -11.22
C ASN A 101 -3.43 2.04 -11.18
N LEU A 102 -3.51 1.47 -9.97
CA LEU A 102 -3.71 0.05 -9.72
C LEU A 102 -5.06 -0.24 -9.03
N THR A 103 -6.07 0.59 -9.25
CA THR A 103 -7.42 0.34 -8.73
C THR A 103 -8.17 -0.70 -9.55
N THR A 104 -7.81 -0.87 -10.82
CA THR A 104 -8.48 -1.77 -11.78
C THR A 104 -7.57 -2.84 -12.36
N VAL A 105 -6.28 -2.79 -12.07
CA VAL A 105 -5.28 -3.76 -12.55
C VAL A 105 -4.51 -4.35 -11.39
N THR A 106 -4.08 -5.61 -11.50
CA THR A 106 -3.40 -6.34 -10.43
C THR A 106 -1.89 -6.17 -10.43
N ALA A 107 -1.32 -5.66 -11.51
CA ALA A 107 0.12 -5.45 -11.61
C ALA A 107 0.48 -4.31 -12.56
N LYS A 108 1.57 -3.65 -12.26
CA LYS A 108 2.31 -2.77 -13.15
C LYS A 108 3.77 -3.21 -13.16
N ASN A 109 4.19 -3.75 -14.29
CA ASN A 109 5.56 -4.20 -14.55
C ASN A 109 6.32 -3.18 -15.40
N ASP A 110 7.62 -3.38 -15.56
CA ASP A 110 8.50 -2.60 -16.43
C ASP A 110 8.55 -1.11 -16.07
N ILE A 111 8.49 -0.80 -14.77
CA ILE A 111 8.68 0.55 -14.28
C ILE A 111 10.17 0.87 -14.37
N ASP A 112 10.50 1.90 -15.14
CA ASP A 112 11.87 2.42 -15.24
C ASP A 112 11.93 3.74 -14.49
N ILE A 113 12.48 3.72 -13.28
CA ILE A 113 12.61 4.93 -12.45
C ILE A 113 13.63 5.84 -13.09
N SER A 114 13.19 7.02 -13.52
CA SER A 114 13.99 8.03 -14.20
C SER A 114 13.64 9.44 -13.70
N CYS A 115 14.60 10.13 -13.12
CA CYS A 115 14.41 11.47 -12.59
C CYS A 115 14.13 12.55 -13.65
N ASN A 116 14.21 12.20 -14.92
CA ASN A 116 13.94 13.12 -16.02
C ASN A 116 12.46 13.42 -16.24
N LYS A 117 11.59 12.62 -15.66
CA LYS A 117 10.13 12.85 -15.68
C LYS A 117 9.75 13.53 -14.39
N VAL A 118 9.59 14.86 -14.45
CA VAL A 118 9.06 15.62 -13.31
C VAL A 118 7.56 15.34 -13.24
N PRO A 119 7.06 14.65 -12.22
CA PRO A 119 5.62 14.49 -12.02
C PRO A 119 4.97 15.86 -11.87
N ALA A 120 3.73 16.00 -12.26
CA ALA A 120 3.00 17.25 -12.09
C ALA A 120 3.09 17.73 -10.63
N ALA A 121 3.58 18.94 -10.41
CA ALA A 121 3.96 19.46 -9.08
C ALA A 121 2.82 19.43 -8.04
N TRP A 122 1.58 19.43 -8.48
CA TRP A 122 0.40 19.49 -7.61
C TRP A 122 0.23 18.25 -6.72
N TRP A 123 0.55 17.03 -7.20
CA TRP A 123 0.42 15.82 -6.39
C TRP A 123 1.58 15.63 -5.40
N LEU A 124 2.77 16.16 -5.74
CA LEU A 124 3.90 16.22 -4.81
C LEU A 124 3.58 17.06 -3.57
N LEU A 125 2.87 18.15 -3.75
CA LEU A 125 2.43 19.00 -2.63
C LEU A 125 1.47 18.25 -1.71
N GLY A 126 0.53 17.49 -2.27
CA GLY A 126 -0.40 16.66 -1.50
C GLY A 126 0.34 15.56 -0.70
N VAL A 127 1.27 14.86 -1.32
CA VAL A 127 2.06 13.81 -0.68
C VAL A 127 3.00 14.37 0.38
N ALA A 128 3.66 15.51 0.11
CA ALA A 128 4.55 16.16 1.07
C ALA A 128 3.80 16.62 2.33
N ALA A 129 2.61 17.19 2.16
CA ALA A 129 1.77 17.61 3.29
C ALA A 129 1.35 16.41 4.17
N ALA A 130 0.97 15.29 3.55
CA ALA A 130 0.60 14.07 4.27
C ALA A 130 1.79 13.41 5.00
N ALA A 131 3.00 13.60 4.51
CA ALA A 131 4.22 13.04 5.12
C ALA A 131 4.81 13.90 6.25
N GLY A 132 4.21 15.04 6.57
CA GLY A 132 4.72 15.96 7.60
C GLY A 132 6.07 16.60 7.23
N ILE A 133 6.45 16.58 5.95
CA ILE A 133 7.64 17.27 5.47
C ILE A 133 7.29 18.74 5.32
N THR A 134 7.66 19.55 6.29
CA THR A 134 7.69 21.02 6.16
C THR A 134 8.86 21.41 5.26
N ALA A 135 8.72 21.15 3.97
CA ALA A 135 9.52 21.86 2.99
C ALA A 135 9.01 23.31 3.02
N GLY A 136 9.81 24.21 3.54
CA GLY A 136 9.49 25.64 3.51
C GLY A 136 9.29 26.07 2.07
N VAL A 137 8.04 26.18 1.65
CA VAL A 137 7.68 26.82 0.40
C VAL A 137 7.89 28.32 0.63
N VAL A 138 9.03 28.83 0.23
CA VAL A 138 9.22 30.27 0.08
C VAL A 138 8.36 30.70 -1.10
N ILE A 139 7.15 31.16 -0.81
CA ILE A 139 6.33 31.84 -1.80
C ILE A 139 7.01 33.19 -2.00
N ALA A 140 7.80 33.31 -3.06
CA ALA A 140 8.25 34.61 -3.52
C ALA A 140 7.02 35.43 -3.95
N SER A 141 6.61 36.37 -3.13
CA SER A 141 5.60 37.33 -3.51
C SER A 141 6.13 38.18 -4.66
N PRO A 142 5.39 38.33 -5.77
CA PRO A 142 5.80 39.30 -6.78
C PRO A 142 5.68 40.72 -6.17
N SER A 143 6.80 41.38 -6.00
CA SER A 143 6.82 42.81 -5.70
C SER A 143 6.38 43.57 -6.93
N SER A 144 5.28 44.28 -6.80
CA SER A 144 4.85 45.34 -7.74
C SER A 144 5.79 46.54 -7.68
#